data_299d48115d60d7b44ed031ea19554d4f
#
_entry.id   299d48115d60d7b44ed031ea19554d4f
#
_cell.length_a   1.000
_cell.length_b   1.000
_cell.length_c   1.000
_cell.angle_alpha   90.00
_cell.angle_beta   90.00
_cell.angle_gamma   90.00
#
_symmetry.space_group_name_H-M   'P 1'
#
loop_
_entity.id
_entity.type
_entity.pdbx_description
1 polymer ?
#
loop_
_entity_poly.entity_id
_entity_poly.type
_entity_poly.pdbx_seq_one_letter_code
_entity_poly.pdbx_strand_id
1 'polypeptide(L)'
;TSSAASDVYKRQGLSAEREQGITIDVAYRFFSSSKRKFIVADTPGHEQYTRNMATGASTADLAILLIDARHGIMTQTKRHSFIVSLLGIKNVVLAINKMDLVNYDEKVFRKIEKEYKSFSQNLKFLNIQSIPISALKGDNVYQESKLMKWFKEKTLFDFLETVKIKPQNSSNFVLPVQQVNRPHLNFRGYSGTI
;
A
#
# COMPACT_ATOMS: atom_id res chain seq x y z
N THR A 1 2.46 18.87 15.37
CA THR A 1 2.94 18.35 16.61
C THR A 1 2.89 16.83 16.57
N SER A 2 4.04 16.25 16.34
CA SER A 2 4.27 14.82 16.06
C SER A 2 3.88 13.89 17.24
N SER A 3 3.88 14.38 18.45
CA SER A 3 3.57 13.63 19.68
C SER A 3 2.10 13.19 19.77
N ALA A 4 1.15 14.09 19.44
CA ALA A 4 -0.28 13.78 19.53
C ALA A 4 -0.74 12.74 18.49
N ALA A 5 -0.15 12.76 17.29
CA ALA A 5 -0.44 11.75 16.27
C ALA A 5 0.09 10.35 16.65
N SER A 6 1.25 10.28 17.30
CA SER A 6 1.83 9.06 17.83
C SER A 6 0.99 8.46 18.95
N ASP A 7 0.42 9.29 19.83
CA ASP A 7 -0.40 8.83 20.96
C ASP A 7 -1.79 8.36 20.51
N VAL A 8 -2.38 8.99 19.49
CA VAL A 8 -3.63 8.53 18.88
C VAL A 8 -3.42 7.19 18.16
N TYR A 9 -2.29 7.00 17.50
CA TYR A 9 -1.93 5.72 16.86
C TYR A 9 -1.85 4.57 17.89
N LYS A 10 -1.20 4.82 19.02
CA LYS A 10 -1.07 3.82 20.12
C LYS A 10 -2.40 3.45 20.79
N ARG A 11 -3.42 4.30 20.69
CA ARG A 11 -4.74 4.04 21.32
C ARG A 11 -5.73 3.29 20.43
N GLN A 12 -5.47 3.17 19.13
CA GLN A 12 -6.41 2.59 18.16
C GLN A 12 -6.12 1.14 17.76
N GLY A 13 -4.96 0.58 18.14
CA GLY A 13 -4.62 -0.82 17.85
C GLY A 13 -5.25 -1.80 18.85
N LEU A 14 -5.43 -3.05 18.43
CA LEU A 14 -5.77 -4.16 19.31
C LEU A 14 -4.75 -4.26 20.45
N SER A 15 -5.16 -4.75 21.64
CA SER A 15 -4.24 -4.94 22.76
C SER A 15 -3.01 -5.77 22.37
N ALA A 16 -3.23 -6.84 21.60
CA ALA A 16 -2.17 -7.69 21.08
C ALA A 16 -1.22 -6.97 20.10
N GLU A 17 -1.69 -6.02 19.30
CA GLU A 17 -0.83 -5.20 18.42
C GLU A 17 0.10 -4.30 19.22
N ARG A 18 -0.40 -3.76 20.32
CA ARG A 18 0.40 -2.92 21.24
C ARG A 18 1.47 -3.71 21.98
N GLU A 19 1.14 -4.93 22.41
CA GLU A 19 2.06 -5.81 23.11
C GLU A 19 3.17 -6.35 22.18
N GLN A 20 2.81 -6.72 20.95
CA GLN A 20 3.74 -7.32 20.01
C GLN A 20 4.46 -6.30 19.11
N GLY A 21 3.97 -5.06 19.06
CA GLY A 21 4.53 -3.99 18.20
C GLY A 21 4.38 -4.23 16.70
N ILE A 22 3.41 -5.08 16.30
CA ILE A 22 3.12 -5.43 14.90
C ILE A 22 1.65 -5.18 14.58
N THR A 23 1.35 -4.89 13.32
CA THR A 23 -0.03 -4.84 12.79
C THR A 23 -0.56 -6.26 12.65
N ILE A 24 -1.74 -6.55 13.20
CA ILE A 24 -2.40 -7.86 13.15
C ILE A 24 -3.59 -7.81 12.20
N ASP A 25 -4.43 -6.77 12.32
CA ASP A 25 -5.64 -6.62 11.54
C ASP A 25 -5.54 -5.43 10.57
N VAL A 26 -6.51 -5.30 9.67
CA VAL A 26 -6.54 -4.20 8.71
C VAL A 26 -7.08 -2.95 9.38
N ALA A 27 -6.30 -1.88 9.34
CA ALA A 27 -6.72 -0.56 9.83
C ALA A 27 -6.96 0.38 8.64
N TYR A 28 -8.17 0.95 8.57
CA TYR A 28 -8.51 1.93 7.54
C TYR A 28 -8.31 3.36 8.03
N ARG A 29 -7.65 4.17 7.23
CA ARG A 29 -7.46 5.60 7.48
C ARG A 29 -7.92 6.41 6.30
N PHE A 30 -8.51 7.56 6.59
CA PHE A 30 -9.10 8.43 5.60
C PHE A 30 -8.39 9.78 5.66
N PHE A 31 -7.96 10.26 4.51
CA PHE A 31 -7.48 11.62 4.37
C PHE A 31 -7.79 12.16 2.97
N SER A 32 -7.69 13.45 2.79
CA SER A 32 -7.95 14.11 1.51
C SER A 32 -6.94 15.19 1.24
N SER A 33 -6.59 15.33 -0.04
CA SER A 33 -5.94 16.53 -0.56
C SER A 33 -6.96 17.40 -1.28
N SER A 34 -6.50 18.51 -1.85
CA SER A 34 -7.35 19.35 -2.72
C SER A 34 -7.80 18.64 -3.99
N LYS A 35 -7.09 17.58 -4.41
CA LYS A 35 -7.32 16.89 -5.70
C LYS A 35 -7.98 15.52 -5.55
N ARG A 36 -7.76 14.83 -4.41
CA ARG A 36 -8.16 13.43 -4.26
C ARG A 36 -8.46 13.07 -2.80
N LYS A 37 -9.45 12.20 -2.61
CA LYS A 37 -9.70 11.53 -1.34
C LYS A 37 -9.03 10.17 -1.35
N PHE A 38 -8.46 9.79 -0.21
CA PHE A 38 -7.72 8.55 -0.04
C PHE A 38 -8.33 7.71 1.08
N ILE A 39 -8.42 6.42 0.82
CA ILE A 39 -8.67 5.40 1.84
C ILE A 39 -7.41 4.55 1.88
N VAL A 40 -6.71 4.55 3.00
CA VAL A 40 -5.52 3.74 3.20
C VAL A 40 -5.86 2.56 4.07
N ALA A 41 -5.71 1.36 3.53
CA ALA A 41 -5.75 0.12 4.29
C ALA A 41 -4.32 -0.20 4.76
N ASP A 42 -4.06 0.00 6.05
CA ASP A 42 -2.82 -0.45 6.69
C ASP A 42 -2.96 -1.94 6.99
N THR A 43 -2.11 -2.75 6.38
CA THR A 43 -2.23 -4.21 6.41
C THR A 43 -1.01 -4.84 7.07
N PRO A 44 -1.19 -5.97 7.78
CA PRO A 44 -0.09 -6.65 8.42
C PRO A 44 0.93 -7.17 7.40
N GLY A 45 2.22 -7.01 7.74
CA GLY A 45 3.32 -7.53 6.94
C GLY A 45 3.77 -8.95 7.32
N HIS A 46 3.37 -9.46 8.48
CA HIS A 46 3.82 -10.74 9.00
C HIS A 46 3.12 -11.92 8.30
N GLU A 47 3.85 -13.01 8.09
CA GLU A 47 3.38 -14.18 7.36
C GLU A 47 2.09 -14.78 7.90
N GLN A 48 1.94 -14.85 9.22
CA GLN A 48 0.77 -15.41 9.90
C GLN A 48 -0.52 -14.65 9.58
N TYR A 49 -0.43 -13.37 9.21
CA TYR A 49 -1.56 -12.49 8.94
C TYR A 49 -1.79 -12.22 7.45
N THR A 50 -1.24 -13.06 6.58
CA THR A 50 -1.39 -12.93 5.11
C THR A 50 -2.86 -12.84 4.67
N ARG A 51 -3.78 -13.52 5.38
CA ARG A 51 -5.23 -13.43 5.11
C ARG A 51 -5.75 -12.01 5.30
N ASN A 52 -5.39 -11.35 6.38
CA ASN A 52 -5.81 -9.98 6.67
C ASN A 52 -5.21 -9.00 5.64
N MET A 53 -3.94 -9.21 5.26
CA MET A 53 -3.32 -8.46 4.17
C MET A 53 -4.11 -8.60 2.85
N ALA A 54 -4.49 -9.82 2.47
CA ALA A 54 -5.28 -10.07 1.27
C ALA A 54 -6.66 -9.41 1.34
N THR A 55 -7.31 -9.41 2.51
CA THR A 55 -8.60 -8.72 2.73
C THR A 55 -8.48 -7.22 2.50
N GLY A 56 -7.47 -6.56 3.09
CA GLY A 56 -7.25 -5.13 2.88
C GLY A 56 -6.90 -4.78 1.43
N ALA A 57 -6.10 -5.63 0.78
CA ALA A 57 -5.68 -5.43 -0.60
C ALA A 57 -6.81 -5.66 -1.62
N SER A 58 -7.82 -6.49 -1.31
CA SER A 58 -8.85 -6.90 -2.27
C SER A 58 -9.70 -5.73 -2.82
N THR A 59 -9.76 -4.62 -2.11
CA THR A 59 -10.51 -3.42 -2.50
C THR A 59 -9.63 -2.24 -2.91
N ALA A 60 -8.31 -2.47 -3.02
CA ALA A 60 -7.36 -1.40 -3.31
C ALA A 60 -7.14 -1.19 -4.80
N ASP A 61 -7.08 0.06 -5.24
CA ASP A 61 -6.76 0.46 -6.61
C ASP A 61 -5.24 0.47 -6.87
N LEU A 62 -4.46 0.62 -5.81
CA LEU A 62 -3.00 0.73 -5.82
C LEU A 62 -2.42 0.10 -4.56
N ALA A 63 -1.32 -0.59 -4.69
CA ALA A 63 -0.58 -1.13 -3.56
C ALA A 63 0.74 -0.39 -3.34
N ILE A 64 1.06 -0.10 -2.07
CA ILE A 64 2.37 0.40 -1.66
C ILE A 64 3.10 -0.74 -0.94
N LEU A 65 4.17 -1.21 -1.56
CA LEU A 65 5.04 -2.25 -0.99
C LEU A 65 6.24 -1.58 -0.32
N LEU A 66 6.32 -1.70 0.99
CA LEU A 66 7.43 -1.16 1.78
C LEU A 66 8.61 -2.13 1.80
N ILE A 67 9.79 -1.63 1.46
CA ILE A 67 11.05 -2.38 1.49
C ILE A 67 12.04 -1.66 2.39
N ASP A 68 12.65 -2.37 3.31
CA ASP A 68 13.76 -1.86 4.11
C ASP A 68 15.03 -1.83 3.23
N ALA A 69 15.58 -0.65 3.00
CA ALA A 69 16.76 -0.45 2.15
C ALA A 69 18.00 -1.27 2.61
N ARG A 70 18.07 -1.62 3.91
CA ARG A 70 19.18 -2.42 4.47
C ARG A 70 19.10 -3.90 4.05
N HIS A 71 17.88 -4.42 3.86
CA HIS A 71 17.66 -5.84 3.60
C HIS A 71 17.29 -6.15 2.14
N GLY A 72 16.75 -5.15 1.41
CA GLY A 72 16.33 -5.34 0.01
C GLY A 72 15.09 -6.24 -0.14
N ILE A 73 15.04 -6.99 -1.23
CA ILE A 73 13.88 -7.84 -1.57
C ILE A 73 13.90 -9.12 -0.76
N MET A 74 12.95 -9.25 0.14
CA MET A 74 12.79 -10.43 0.98
C MET A 74 11.71 -11.37 0.45
N THR A 75 11.68 -12.61 0.95
CA THR A 75 10.65 -13.60 0.61
C THR A 75 9.23 -13.05 0.84
N GLN A 76 9.04 -12.28 1.91
CA GLN A 76 7.76 -11.67 2.23
C GLN A 76 7.37 -10.60 1.20
N THR A 77 8.30 -9.80 0.72
CA THR A 77 8.08 -8.83 -0.38
C THR A 77 7.57 -9.54 -1.63
N LYS A 78 8.22 -10.67 -2.00
CA LYS A 78 7.83 -11.47 -3.17
C LYS A 78 6.42 -12.05 -3.00
N ARG A 79 6.11 -12.59 -1.81
CA ARG A 79 4.78 -13.14 -1.48
C ARG A 79 3.68 -12.09 -1.59
N HIS A 80 3.88 -10.91 -0.98
CA HIS A 80 2.92 -9.82 -1.07
C HIS A 80 2.72 -9.33 -2.51
N SER A 81 3.80 -9.19 -3.27
CA SER A 81 3.71 -8.82 -4.69
C SER A 81 2.89 -9.82 -5.49
N PHE A 82 3.07 -11.11 -5.24
CA PHE A 82 2.30 -12.15 -5.90
C PHE A 82 0.80 -12.06 -5.57
N ILE A 83 0.45 -11.88 -4.29
CA ILE A 83 -0.95 -11.72 -3.85
C ILE A 83 -1.57 -10.47 -4.49
N VAL A 84 -0.88 -9.33 -4.45
CA VAL A 84 -1.33 -8.08 -5.06
C VAL A 84 -1.59 -8.25 -6.56
N SER A 85 -0.71 -8.99 -7.25
CA SER A 85 -0.88 -9.32 -8.68
C SER A 85 -2.09 -10.24 -8.93
N LEU A 86 -2.32 -11.25 -8.08
CA LEU A 86 -3.47 -12.15 -8.16
C LEU A 86 -4.79 -11.42 -7.93
N LEU A 87 -4.83 -10.48 -7.00
CA LEU A 87 -6.00 -9.64 -6.73
C LEU A 87 -6.29 -8.63 -7.86
N GLY A 88 -5.45 -8.58 -8.88
CA GLY A 88 -5.69 -7.75 -10.06
C GLY A 88 -5.27 -6.29 -9.92
N ILE A 89 -4.58 -5.91 -8.84
CA ILE A 89 -4.05 -4.56 -8.66
C ILE A 89 -2.98 -4.30 -9.72
N LYS A 90 -3.16 -3.24 -10.51
CA LYS A 90 -2.30 -2.93 -11.66
C LYS A 90 -1.21 -1.91 -11.36
N ASN A 91 -1.42 -1.06 -10.35
CA ASN A 91 -0.49 0.00 -9.98
C ASN A 91 0.20 -0.35 -8.66
N VAL A 92 1.51 -0.35 -8.66
CA VAL A 92 2.33 -0.66 -7.48
C VAL A 92 3.35 0.44 -7.26
N VAL A 93 3.43 0.91 -6.03
CA VAL A 93 4.55 1.74 -5.55
C VAL A 93 5.48 0.86 -4.74
N LEU A 94 6.74 0.83 -5.15
CA LEU A 94 7.81 0.22 -4.38
C LEU A 94 8.47 1.30 -3.53
N ALA A 95 8.03 1.45 -2.29
CA ALA A 95 8.57 2.43 -1.36
C ALA A 95 9.80 1.85 -0.64
N ILE A 96 10.99 2.20 -1.13
CA ILE A 96 12.27 1.76 -0.55
C ILE A 96 12.57 2.68 0.63
N ASN A 97 12.20 2.20 1.82
CA ASN A 97 12.20 2.96 3.07
C ASN A 97 13.50 2.78 3.85
N LYS A 98 13.69 3.64 4.83
CA LYS A 98 14.88 3.71 5.69
C LYS A 98 16.16 4.05 4.93
N MET A 99 16.04 4.90 3.90
CA MET A 99 17.18 5.40 3.16
C MET A 99 18.18 6.17 4.04
N ASP A 100 17.70 6.75 5.14
CA ASP A 100 18.53 7.39 6.17
C ASP A 100 19.52 6.40 6.84
N LEU A 101 19.17 5.12 6.95
CA LEU A 101 20.04 4.09 7.54
C LEU A 101 21.09 3.51 6.57
N VAL A 102 20.99 3.86 5.29
CA VAL A 102 21.98 3.50 4.25
C VAL A 102 22.61 4.75 3.62
N ASN A 103 22.67 5.85 4.40
CA ASN A 103 23.28 7.13 3.99
C ASN A 103 22.75 7.67 2.66
N TYR A 104 21.46 7.42 2.36
CA TYR A 104 20.79 7.87 1.14
C TYR A 104 21.48 7.45 -0.17
N ASP A 105 22.18 6.31 -0.14
CA ASP A 105 23.00 5.83 -1.26
C ASP A 105 22.15 5.43 -2.45
N GLU A 106 22.36 6.09 -3.59
CA GLU A 106 21.71 5.78 -4.85
C GLU A 106 21.96 4.35 -5.33
N LYS A 107 23.18 3.81 -5.11
CA LYS A 107 23.53 2.45 -5.55
C LYS A 107 22.67 1.40 -4.87
N VAL A 108 22.38 1.59 -3.59
CA VAL A 108 21.50 0.70 -2.82
C VAL A 108 20.09 0.74 -3.41
N PHE A 109 19.55 1.94 -3.67
CA PHE A 109 18.24 2.12 -4.30
C PHE A 109 18.18 1.44 -5.68
N ARG A 110 19.13 1.73 -6.57
CA ARG A 110 19.15 1.19 -7.94
C ARG A 110 19.30 -0.33 -7.97
N LYS A 111 20.06 -0.90 -7.04
CA LYS A 111 20.18 -2.36 -6.88
C LYS A 111 18.83 -2.99 -6.57
N ILE A 112 18.11 -2.47 -5.56
CA ILE A 112 16.81 -2.99 -5.13
C ILE A 112 15.77 -2.80 -6.23
N GLU A 113 15.74 -1.65 -6.87
CA GLU A 113 14.85 -1.36 -8.00
C GLU A 113 15.05 -2.35 -9.15
N LYS A 114 16.29 -2.60 -9.54
CA LYS A 114 16.64 -3.55 -10.62
C LYS A 114 16.24 -4.98 -10.26
N GLU A 115 16.53 -5.40 -9.04
CA GLU A 115 16.16 -6.73 -8.53
C GLU A 115 14.65 -6.92 -8.55
N TYR A 116 13.88 -5.93 -8.08
CA TYR A 116 12.43 -6.00 -8.09
C TYR A 116 11.86 -6.00 -9.51
N LYS A 117 12.36 -5.17 -10.40
CA LYS A 117 11.96 -5.15 -11.82
C LYS A 117 12.17 -6.51 -12.48
N SER A 118 13.30 -7.16 -12.22
CA SER A 118 13.57 -8.51 -12.73
C SER A 118 12.59 -9.54 -12.17
N PHE A 119 12.34 -9.52 -10.87
CA PHE A 119 11.39 -10.42 -10.21
C PHE A 119 9.95 -10.23 -10.74
N SER A 120 9.54 -8.98 -10.92
CA SER A 120 8.15 -8.63 -11.25
C SER A 120 7.76 -8.81 -12.72
N GLN A 121 8.69 -9.19 -13.60
CA GLN A 121 8.42 -9.37 -15.05
C GLN A 121 7.27 -10.33 -15.34
N ASN A 122 7.10 -11.37 -14.52
CA ASN A 122 6.03 -12.34 -14.66
C ASN A 122 4.75 -11.98 -13.89
N LEU A 123 4.74 -10.83 -13.22
CA LEU A 123 3.57 -10.33 -12.50
C LEU A 123 2.75 -9.40 -13.41
N LYS A 124 1.43 -9.40 -13.23
CA LYS A 124 0.49 -8.66 -14.08
C LYS A 124 0.36 -7.17 -13.74
N PHE A 125 1.45 -6.53 -13.32
CA PHE A 125 1.47 -5.09 -13.05
C PHE A 125 1.56 -4.30 -14.36
N LEU A 126 0.84 -3.18 -14.42
CA LEU A 126 0.92 -2.23 -15.55
C LEU A 126 1.89 -1.09 -15.25
N ASN A 127 1.97 -0.72 -13.97
CA ASN A 127 2.80 0.38 -13.54
C ASN A 127 3.48 0.04 -12.21
N ILE A 128 4.80 0.15 -12.19
CA ILE A 128 5.62 -0.02 -10.98
C ILE A 128 6.44 1.25 -10.83
N GLN A 129 6.18 2.00 -9.77
CA GLN A 129 6.94 3.20 -9.43
C GLN A 129 7.80 2.93 -8.20
N SER A 130 9.13 3.04 -8.36
CA SER A 130 10.07 2.92 -7.24
C SER A 130 10.36 4.30 -6.67
N ILE A 131 10.22 4.46 -5.35
CA ILE A 131 10.45 5.74 -4.66
C ILE A 131 11.33 5.50 -3.44
N PRO A 132 12.51 6.14 -3.36
CA PRO A 132 13.35 6.09 -2.17
C PRO A 132 12.80 7.03 -1.11
N ILE A 133 12.52 6.53 0.09
CA ILE A 133 11.94 7.34 1.17
C ILE A 133 12.67 7.14 2.49
N SER A 134 12.56 8.12 3.37
CA SER A 134 12.71 7.93 4.81
C SER A 134 11.42 8.35 5.49
N ALA A 135 10.59 7.38 5.84
CA ALA A 135 9.31 7.66 6.50
C ALA A 135 9.52 8.36 7.86
N LEU A 136 10.61 8.04 8.57
CA LEU A 136 10.94 8.67 9.85
C LEU A 136 11.31 10.15 9.71
N LYS A 137 12.03 10.51 8.65
CA LYS A 137 12.49 11.88 8.36
C LYS A 137 11.53 12.67 7.47
N GLY A 138 10.59 11.97 6.81
CA GLY A 138 9.66 12.56 5.84
C GLY A 138 10.24 12.74 4.43
N ASP A 139 11.49 12.30 4.20
CA ASP A 139 12.17 12.45 2.92
C ASP A 139 11.44 11.72 1.80
N ASN A 140 11.13 12.42 0.71
CA ASN A 140 10.39 11.94 -0.48
C ASN A 140 9.01 11.32 -0.16
N VAL A 141 8.49 11.54 1.05
CA VAL A 141 7.11 11.17 1.39
C VAL A 141 6.16 12.26 0.91
N TYR A 142 6.34 13.46 1.42
CA TYR A 142 5.55 14.66 1.06
C TYR A 142 6.39 15.75 0.37
N GLN A 143 7.64 15.91 0.79
CA GLN A 143 8.58 16.89 0.24
C GLN A 143 9.80 16.17 -0.35
N GLU A 144 10.36 16.77 -1.40
CA GLU A 144 11.61 16.28 -1.98
C GLU A 144 12.74 16.31 -0.97
N SER A 145 13.51 15.22 -0.93
CA SER A 145 14.68 15.13 -0.05
C SER A 145 15.84 15.95 -0.55
N LYS A 146 16.39 16.78 0.31
CA LYS A 146 17.63 17.51 0.04
C LYS A 146 18.86 16.59 -0.02
N LEU A 147 18.77 15.37 0.55
CA LEU A 147 19.84 14.39 0.62
C LEU A 147 19.82 13.41 -0.54
N MET A 148 18.69 13.24 -1.22
CA MET A 148 18.52 12.39 -2.39
C MET A 148 18.35 13.20 -3.68
N LYS A 149 19.24 14.17 -3.92
CA LYS A 149 19.20 15.06 -5.11
C LYS A 149 19.31 14.30 -6.44
N TRP A 150 19.77 13.07 -6.42
CA TRP A 150 19.83 12.16 -7.56
C TRP A 150 18.46 11.63 -7.97
N PHE A 151 17.49 11.61 -7.07
CA PHE A 151 16.11 11.23 -7.36
C PHE A 151 15.35 12.47 -7.86
N LYS A 152 14.90 12.45 -9.11
CA LYS A 152 14.23 13.58 -9.79
C LYS A 152 12.77 13.30 -10.09
N GLU A 153 12.24 12.19 -9.62
CA GLU A 153 10.87 11.81 -9.83
C GLU A 153 9.98 12.33 -8.69
N LYS A 154 8.68 12.08 -8.80
CA LYS A 154 7.68 12.56 -7.84
C LYS A 154 7.89 11.95 -6.45
N THR A 155 7.55 12.73 -5.41
CA THR A 155 7.41 12.22 -4.06
C THR A 155 6.30 11.17 -4.01
N LEU A 156 6.24 10.41 -2.93
CA LEU A 156 5.17 9.42 -2.73
C LEU A 156 3.79 10.07 -2.80
N PHE A 157 3.61 11.20 -2.12
CA PHE A 157 2.34 11.91 -2.09
C PHE A 157 1.96 12.46 -3.46
N ASP A 158 2.88 13.12 -4.17
CA ASP A 158 2.63 13.66 -5.52
C ASP A 158 2.29 12.55 -6.51
N PHE A 159 2.94 11.40 -6.40
CA PHE A 159 2.61 10.24 -7.21
C PHE A 159 1.19 9.76 -6.94
N LEU A 160 0.80 9.60 -5.66
CA LEU A 160 -0.54 9.17 -5.28
C LEU A 160 -1.63 10.15 -5.75
N GLU A 161 -1.36 11.46 -5.73
CA GLU A 161 -2.29 12.47 -6.25
C GLU A 161 -2.49 12.40 -7.76
N THR A 162 -1.46 11.99 -8.50
CA THR A 162 -1.41 12.12 -9.96
C THR A 162 -1.55 10.80 -10.71
N VAL A 163 -1.39 9.67 -10.03
CA VAL A 163 -1.53 8.35 -10.67
C VAL A 163 -2.93 8.18 -11.25
N LYS A 164 -3.01 7.74 -12.50
CA LYS A 164 -4.28 7.46 -13.17
C LYS A 164 -4.76 6.06 -12.78
N ILE A 165 -5.82 6.01 -12.00
CA ILE A 165 -6.56 4.78 -11.76
C ILE A 165 -7.58 4.63 -12.88
N LYS A 166 -7.42 3.60 -13.71
CA LYS A 166 -8.43 3.29 -14.71
C LYS A 166 -9.59 2.58 -14.01
N PRO A 167 -10.84 3.10 -14.11
CA PRO A 167 -11.99 2.34 -13.65
C PRO A 167 -12.02 1.01 -14.41
N GLN A 168 -12.38 -0.07 -13.73
CA GLN A 168 -12.69 -1.33 -14.40
C GLN A 168 -14.06 -1.16 -15.06
N ASN A 169 -14.08 -0.60 -16.26
CA ASN A 169 -15.29 -0.53 -17.05
C ASN A 169 -15.60 -1.94 -17.56
N SER A 170 -16.51 -2.64 -16.92
CA SER A 170 -17.20 -3.73 -17.58
C SER A 170 -18.30 -3.12 -18.49
N SER A 171 -18.36 -3.52 -19.75
CA SER A 171 -19.42 -3.11 -20.68
C SER A 171 -20.78 -3.67 -20.28
N ASN A 172 -20.81 -4.64 -19.38
CA ASN A 172 -22.02 -5.32 -18.90
C ASN A 172 -22.23 -5.01 -17.42
N PHE A 173 -23.50 -4.86 -17.03
CA PHE A 173 -23.88 -4.78 -15.63
C PHE A 173 -23.60 -6.12 -14.96
N VAL A 174 -22.74 -6.14 -13.94
CA VAL A 174 -22.41 -7.30 -13.12
C VAL A 174 -22.52 -6.89 -11.66
N LEU A 175 -23.41 -7.54 -10.92
CA LEU A 175 -23.57 -7.34 -9.47
C LEU A 175 -23.21 -8.65 -8.75
N PRO A 176 -21.97 -8.79 -8.22
CA PRO A 176 -21.68 -9.89 -7.31
C PRO A 176 -22.49 -9.72 -6.02
N VAL A 177 -23.37 -10.67 -5.73
CA VAL A 177 -24.20 -10.60 -4.52
C VAL A 177 -23.35 -10.88 -3.29
N GLN A 178 -23.17 -9.88 -2.47
CA GLN A 178 -22.39 -9.96 -1.22
C GLN A 178 -23.29 -10.21 -0.01
N GLN A 179 -24.54 -9.74 -0.06
CA GLN A 179 -25.51 -9.91 1.02
C GLN A 179 -26.93 -10.07 0.48
N VAL A 180 -27.67 -10.95 1.13
CA VAL A 180 -29.12 -11.10 0.89
C VAL A 180 -29.86 -10.50 2.08
N ASN A 181 -30.65 -9.43 1.81
CA ASN A 181 -31.46 -8.74 2.80
C ASN A 181 -32.87 -9.33 2.78
N ARG A 182 -33.30 -9.89 3.92
CA ARG A 182 -34.64 -10.45 4.07
C ARG A 182 -35.25 -10.03 5.41
N PRO A 183 -35.68 -8.75 5.55
CA PRO A 183 -36.21 -8.22 6.81
C PRO A 183 -37.56 -8.85 7.17
N HIS A 184 -38.34 -9.34 6.18
CA HIS A 184 -39.59 -10.07 6.37
C HIS A 184 -39.85 -11.04 5.19
N LEU A 185 -40.84 -11.92 5.32
CA LEU A 185 -41.13 -13.01 4.39
C LEU A 185 -41.39 -12.58 2.96
N ASN A 186 -42.00 -11.37 2.78
CA ASN A 186 -42.45 -10.86 1.48
C ASN A 186 -41.40 -9.97 0.77
N PHE A 187 -40.16 -9.87 1.32
CA PHE A 187 -39.11 -9.07 0.73
C PHE A 187 -37.81 -9.88 0.63
N ARG A 188 -37.16 -9.80 -0.53
CA ARG A 188 -35.79 -10.29 -0.73
C ARG A 188 -35.01 -9.28 -1.58
N GLY A 189 -34.05 -8.62 -0.97
CA GLY A 189 -33.11 -7.71 -1.64
C GLY A 189 -31.73 -8.34 -1.76
N TYR A 190 -31.01 -7.97 -2.81
CA TYR A 190 -29.62 -8.37 -3.04
C TYR A 190 -28.75 -7.12 -3.02
N SER A 191 -27.65 -7.17 -2.25
CA SER A 191 -26.69 -6.07 -2.15
C SER A 191 -25.32 -6.53 -2.61
N GLY A 192 -24.60 -5.63 -3.29
CA GLY A 192 -23.23 -5.87 -3.75
C GLY A 192 -22.64 -4.59 -4.33
N THR A 193 -21.38 -4.64 -4.71
CA THR A 193 -20.68 -3.54 -5.39
C THR A 193 -20.69 -3.80 -6.90
N ILE A 194 -20.98 -2.75 -7.69
CA ILE A 194 -20.98 -2.78 -9.16
C ILE A 194 -19.64 -2.28 -9.67
#